data_178ddcfcf303513b95306cb277e2b965
#
_entry.id   178ddcfcf303513b95306cb277e2b965
#
_cell.length_a   1.000
_cell.length_b   1.000
_cell.length_c   1.000
_cell.angle_alpha   90.00
_cell.angle_beta   90.00
_cell.angle_gamma   90.00
#
_symmetry.space_group_name_H-M   'P 1'
#
loop_
_entity.id
_entity.type
_entity.pdbx_description
1 polymer ?
#
loop_
_entity_poly.entity_id
_entity_poly.type
_entity_poly.pdbx_seq_one_letter_code
_entity_poly.pdbx_strand_id
1 'polypeptide(L)'
;MQKHLSWRWGFLLLVLLAGIACAQFARMDCSVRQNETRQKFGAVYMTMNNPFYEIIDEEIRTVVENHGDVLISRNPALNADRQIEEIRGLIADGVRVLFINPVGGTRMDTVLAEARAARVIVIAIDTNVAEEGYVAATVVSENERAGAQCAAHLITHADGGRIALLKHSEARSAAQRIEGFRTAIAAHPSFQVVAEAECSGQLEIAMPVMADMLAAHPEIDVVMALNDPAALGAIAALQSAGRTPTDTMVYGVDGVPESRDLIRAGWMTATAVQSPRRIGRMAAEEAYRILAGEAAEDIALPTRLLTVGNVDENDGGGWD
;
A
#
# COMPACT_ATOMS: atom_id res chain seq x y z
N MET A 1 -48.74 -34.49 -52.54
CA MET A 1 -48.65 -33.16 -51.89
C MET A 1 -47.80 -33.12 -50.60
N GLN A 2 -47.37 -34.20 -50.00
CA GLN A 2 -46.59 -34.21 -48.71
C GLN A 2 -45.07 -34.02 -48.84
N LYS A 3 -44.47 -34.25 -50.00
CA LYS A 3 -42.99 -34.14 -50.19
C LYS A 3 -42.46 -32.70 -50.29
N HIS A 4 -43.30 -31.73 -50.67
CA HIS A 4 -42.84 -30.33 -50.77
C HIS A 4 -42.90 -29.57 -49.45
N LEU A 5 -43.63 -30.05 -48.45
CA LEU A 5 -43.72 -29.41 -47.13
C LEU A 5 -42.49 -29.66 -46.27
N SER A 6 -41.91 -30.85 -46.36
CA SER A 6 -40.71 -31.24 -45.60
C SER A 6 -39.45 -30.49 -46.03
N TRP A 7 -39.31 -30.14 -47.30
CA TRP A 7 -38.14 -29.43 -47.83
C TRP A 7 -38.15 -27.94 -47.41
N ARG A 8 -39.32 -27.33 -47.31
CA ARG A 8 -39.50 -25.94 -46.85
C ARG A 8 -39.12 -25.81 -45.36
N TRP A 9 -39.47 -26.78 -44.54
CA TRP A 9 -39.06 -26.80 -43.10
C TRP A 9 -37.56 -27.08 -42.93
N GLY A 10 -36.97 -27.94 -43.76
CA GLY A 10 -35.50 -28.17 -43.75
C GLY A 10 -34.72 -26.92 -44.16
N PHE A 11 -35.21 -26.18 -45.17
CA PHE A 11 -34.57 -24.92 -45.59
C PHE A 11 -34.69 -23.83 -44.52
N LEU A 12 -35.84 -23.69 -43.87
CA LEU A 12 -36.02 -22.74 -42.76
C LEU A 12 -35.12 -23.06 -41.55
N LEU A 13 -34.96 -24.33 -41.23
CA LEU A 13 -34.06 -24.77 -40.15
C LEU A 13 -32.60 -24.47 -40.47
N LEU A 14 -32.18 -24.66 -41.72
CA LEU A 14 -30.82 -24.34 -42.19
C LEU A 14 -30.54 -22.83 -42.14
N VAL A 15 -31.50 -22.01 -42.53
CA VAL A 15 -31.37 -20.54 -42.46
C VAL A 15 -31.34 -20.08 -41.01
N LEU A 16 -32.12 -20.69 -40.11
CA LEU A 16 -32.09 -20.37 -38.67
C LEU A 16 -30.74 -20.75 -38.02
N LEU A 17 -30.24 -21.95 -38.36
CA LEU A 17 -28.91 -22.40 -37.86
C LEU A 17 -27.78 -21.55 -38.40
N ALA A 18 -27.82 -21.13 -39.65
CA ALA A 18 -26.85 -20.22 -40.25
C ALA A 18 -26.91 -18.82 -39.56
N GLY A 19 -28.12 -18.32 -39.28
CA GLY A 19 -28.29 -17.07 -38.53
C GLY A 19 -27.77 -17.12 -37.12
N ILE A 20 -27.95 -18.24 -36.40
CA ILE A 20 -27.38 -18.46 -35.06
C ILE A 20 -25.85 -18.54 -35.11
N ALA A 21 -25.32 -19.25 -36.10
CA ALA A 21 -23.85 -19.37 -36.28
C ALA A 21 -23.23 -17.99 -36.60
N CYS A 22 -23.83 -17.19 -37.49
CA CYS A 22 -23.40 -15.83 -37.79
C CYS A 22 -23.47 -14.91 -36.55
N ALA A 23 -24.52 -15.01 -35.75
CA ALA A 23 -24.67 -14.22 -34.52
C ALA A 23 -23.64 -14.63 -33.46
N GLN A 24 -23.31 -15.92 -33.34
CA GLN A 24 -22.27 -16.41 -32.46
C GLN A 24 -20.89 -15.96 -32.94
N PHE A 25 -20.62 -16.01 -34.24
CA PHE A 25 -19.36 -15.54 -34.84
C PHE A 25 -19.17 -14.02 -34.65
N ALA A 26 -20.23 -13.23 -34.85
CA ALA A 26 -20.23 -11.80 -34.63
C ALA A 26 -20.01 -11.45 -33.14
N ARG A 27 -20.56 -12.24 -32.20
CA ARG A 27 -20.31 -12.09 -30.76
C ARG A 27 -18.88 -12.44 -30.38
N MET A 28 -18.34 -13.52 -30.95
CA MET A 28 -16.92 -13.90 -30.77
C MET A 28 -15.98 -12.83 -31.32
N ASP A 29 -16.21 -12.34 -32.54
CA ASP A 29 -15.37 -11.28 -33.13
C ASP A 29 -15.46 -9.97 -32.34
N CYS A 30 -16.64 -9.61 -31.83
CA CYS A 30 -16.82 -8.46 -30.97
C CYS A 30 -16.10 -8.63 -29.61
N SER A 31 -16.14 -9.83 -29.00
CA SER A 31 -15.46 -10.11 -27.74
C SER A 31 -13.93 -10.16 -27.91
N VAL A 32 -13.44 -10.68 -29.03
CA VAL A 32 -12.01 -10.69 -29.36
C VAL A 32 -11.51 -9.25 -29.58
N ARG A 33 -12.24 -8.43 -30.33
CA ARG A 33 -11.90 -7.02 -30.56
C ARG A 33 -11.97 -6.18 -29.28
N GLN A 34 -12.92 -6.44 -28.40
CA GLN A 34 -12.97 -5.79 -27.08
C GLN A 34 -11.75 -6.17 -26.21
N ASN A 35 -11.28 -7.42 -26.31
CA ASN A 35 -10.10 -7.88 -25.57
C ASN A 35 -8.79 -7.31 -26.13
N GLU A 36 -8.72 -7.03 -27.44
CA GLU A 36 -7.58 -6.39 -28.11
C GLU A 36 -7.48 -4.89 -27.83
N THR A 37 -8.57 -4.23 -27.43
CA THR A 37 -8.58 -2.79 -27.09
C THR A 37 -8.34 -2.51 -25.62
N ARG A 38 -8.40 -3.53 -24.74
CA ARG A 38 -8.17 -3.37 -23.31
C ARG A 38 -6.70 -3.09 -23.03
N GLN A 39 -6.46 -1.97 -22.35
CA GLN A 39 -5.12 -1.68 -21.86
C GLN A 39 -4.81 -2.54 -20.61
N LYS A 40 -3.56 -2.95 -20.49
CA LYS A 40 -3.09 -3.68 -19.32
C LYS A 40 -2.34 -2.73 -18.41
N PHE A 41 -2.69 -2.77 -17.14
CA PHE A 41 -2.03 -2.10 -16.05
C PHE A 41 -1.36 -3.15 -15.16
N GLY A 42 -0.17 -2.87 -14.67
CA GLY A 42 0.53 -3.71 -13.70
C GLY A 42 0.56 -3.04 -12.33
N ALA A 43 0.48 -3.81 -11.26
CA ALA A 43 0.75 -3.36 -9.91
C ALA A 43 1.68 -4.34 -9.20
N VAL A 44 2.75 -3.84 -8.59
CA VAL A 44 3.70 -4.65 -7.82
C VAL A 44 3.89 -4.01 -6.46
N TYR A 45 3.40 -4.68 -5.42
CA TYR A 45 3.50 -4.25 -4.03
C TYR A 45 4.74 -4.86 -3.38
N MET A 46 5.25 -4.27 -2.30
CA MET A 46 6.36 -4.91 -1.57
C MET A 46 5.91 -6.21 -0.88
N THR A 47 4.67 -6.26 -0.43
CA THR A 47 4.03 -7.44 0.19
C THR A 47 2.51 -7.30 0.15
N MET A 48 1.78 -8.40 0.25
CA MET A 48 0.32 -8.42 0.46
C MET A 48 -0.05 -8.94 1.86
N ASN A 49 0.93 -9.11 2.76
CA ASN A 49 0.65 -9.49 4.15
C ASN A 49 0.07 -8.34 4.99
N ASN A 50 0.21 -7.09 4.53
CA ASN A 50 -0.42 -5.94 5.15
C ASN A 50 -1.72 -5.61 4.39
N PRO A 51 -2.90 -5.66 5.04
CA PRO A 51 -4.19 -5.31 4.42
C PRO A 51 -4.24 -3.92 3.78
N PHE A 52 -3.35 -3.02 4.19
CA PHE A 52 -3.18 -1.69 3.60
C PHE A 52 -2.98 -1.75 2.06
N TYR A 53 -2.17 -2.70 1.58
CA TYR A 53 -1.91 -2.84 0.15
C TYR A 53 -3.05 -3.52 -0.60
N GLU A 54 -3.83 -4.39 0.05
CA GLU A 54 -5.03 -4.99 -0.55
C GLU A 54 -6.07 -3.91 -0.87
N ILE A 55 -6.25 -2.93 0.03
CA ILE A 55 -7.18 -1.81 -0.18
C ILE A 55 -6.71 -0.90 -1.31
N ILE A 56 -5.41 -0.62 -1.41
CA ILE A 56 -4.85 0.15 -2.53
C ILE A 56 -5.10 -0.59 -3.86
N ASP A 57 -4.84 -1.92 -3.91
CA ASP A 57 -5.07 -2.74 -5.10
C ASP A 57 -6.54 -2.74 -5.52
N GLU A 58 -7.45 -2.88 -4.57
CA GLU A 58 -8.90 -2.87 -4.81
C GLU A 58 -9.37 -1.55 -5.43
N GLU A 59 -8.89 -0.41 -4.92
CA GLU A 59 -9.27 0.89 -5.45
C GLU A 59 -8.66 1.14 -6.84
N ILE A 60 -7.39 0.79 -7.06
CA ILE A 60 -6.76 0.86 -8.39
C ILE A 60 -7.55 -0.03 -9.37
N ARG A 61 -7.85 -1.27 -8.99
CA ARG A 61 -8.61 -2.22 -9.78
C ARG A 61 -9.99 -1.68 -10.14
N THR A 62 -10.68 -1.11 -9.17
CA THR A 62 -12.01 -0.52 -9.37
C THR A 62 -11.97 0.58 -10.44
N VAL A 63 -11.00 1.49 -10.38
CA VAL A 63 -10.87 2.55 -11.38
C VAL A 63 -10.51 1.97 -12.75
N VAL A 64 -9.53 1.06 -12.81
CA VAL A 64 -9.05 0.45 -14.07
C VAL A 64 -10.16 -0.36 -14.73
N GLU A 65 -10.88 -1.20 -14.01
CA GLU A 65 -11.96 -2.03 -14.55
C GLU A 65 -13.19 -1.20 -14.97
N ASN A 66 -13.47 -0.09 -14.30
CA ASN A 66 -14.53 0.86 -14.71
C ASN A 66 -14.22 1.53 -16.06
N HIS A 67 -12.94 1.66 -16.44
CA HIS A 67 -12.53 2.11 -17.77
C HIS A 67 -12.54 0.97 -18.81
N GLY A 68 -12.87 -0.26 -18.40
CA GLY A 68 -12.88 -1.44 -19.28
C GLY A 68 -11.50 -2.09 -19.46
N ASP A 69 -10.48 -1.65 -18.74
CA ASP A 69 -9.12 -2.13 -18.78
C ASP A 69 -8.85 -3.27 -17.77
N VAL A 70 -7.62 -3.74 -17.63
CA VAL A 70 -7.26 -4.89 -16.78
C VAL A 70 -6.10 -4.54 -15.88
N LEU A 71 -6.21 -4.79 -14.57
CA LEU A 71 -5.12 -4.72 -13.60
C LEU A 71 -4.54 -6.12 -13.33
N ILE A 72 -3.22 -6.24 -13.46
CA ILE A 72 -2.42 -7.43 -13.15
C ILE A 72 -1.57 -7.14 -11.92
N SER A 73 -1.94 -7.69 -10.77
CA SER A 73 -1.24 -7.47 -9.51
C SER A 73 -0.21 -8.58 -9.22
N ARG A 74 0.90 -8.23 -8.56
CA ARG A 74 1.99 -9.13 -8.19
C ARG A 74 2.40 -8.89 -6.74
N ASN A 75 2.85 -9.98 -6.08
CA ASN A 75 3.31 -9.99 -4.70
C ASN A 75 4.71 -10.62 -4.58
N PRO A 76 5.77 -9.85 -4.53
CA PRO A 76 7.14 -10.34 -4.37
C PRO A 76 7.47 -10.78 -2.93
N ALA A 77 6.57 -10.57 -1.97
CA ALA A 77 6.73 -10.97 -0.57
C ALA A 77 8.05 -10.46 0.05
N LEU A 78 8.30 -9.16 -0.03
CA LEU A 78 9.49 -8.45 0.47
C LEU A 78 10.81 -8.89 -0.20
N ASN A 79 10.76 -9.59 -1.32
CA ASN A 79 11.95 -10.02 -2.06
C ASN A 79 12.21 -9.10 -3.25
N ALA A 80 13.27 -8.31 -3.19
CA ALA A 80 13.62 -7.34 -4.23
C ALA A 80 13.98 -7.99 -5.57
N ASP A 81 14.67 -9.13 -5.58
CA ASP A 81 15.02 -9.84 -6.83
C ASP A 81 13.76 -10.37 -7.51
N ARG A 82 12.84 -10.94 -6.72
CA ARG A 82 11.53 -11.36 -7.22
C ARG A 82 10.71 -10.17 -7.74
N GLN A 83 10.74 -9.03 -7.06
CA GLN A 83 10.04 -7.83 -7.55
C GLN A 83 10.57 -7.40 -8.93
N ILE A 84 11.88 -7.41 -9.12
CA ILE A 84 12.52 -7.11 -10.41
C ILE A 84 12.05 -8.07 -11.50
N GLU A 85 12.00 -9.38 -11.23
CA GLU A 85 11.53 -10.39 -12.19
C GLU A 85 10.06 -10.20 -12.53
N GLU A 86 9.21 -9.91 -11.55
CA GLU A 86 7.78 -9.66 -11.74
C GLU A 86 7.52 -8.39 -12.56
N ILE A 87 8.30 -7.32 -12.34
CA ILE A 87 8.23 -6.10 -13.17
C ILE A 87 8.62 -6.42 -14.62
N ARG A 88 9.69 -7.16 -14.86
CA ARG A 88 10.08 -7.59 -16.20
C ARG A 88 9.00 -8.42 -16.88
N GLY A 89 8.34 -9.30 -16.12
CA GLY A 89 7.19 -10.07 -16.59
C GLY A 89 6.03 -9.17 -17.04
N LEU A 90 5.69 -8.16 -16.25
CA LEU A 90 4.64 -7.20 -16.60
C LEU A 90 5.00 -6.35 -17.83
N ILE A 91 6.27 -5.93 -17.96
CA ILE A 91 6.76 -5.24 -19.17
C ILE A 91 6.60 -6.15 -20.41
N ALA A 92 6.98 -7.42 -20.31
CA ALA A 92 6.84 -8.41 -21.38
C ALA A 92 5.36 -8.69 -21.72
N ASP A 93 4.47 -8.67 -20.74
CA ASP A 93 3.01 -8.78 -20.92
C ASP A 93 2.39 -7.57 -21.61
N GLY A 94 3.16 -6.49 -21.80
CA GLY A 94 2.77 -5.28 -22.51
C GLY A 94 1.88 -4.35 -21.69
N VAL A 95 2.15 -4.22 -20.39
CA VAL A 95 1.43 -3.22 -19.56
C VAL A 95 1.77 -1.79 -20.03
N ARG A 96 0.76 -0.91 -19.99
CA ARG A 96 0.91 0.51 -20.35
C ARG A 96 1.32 1.36 -19.15
N VAL A 97 0.85 0.96 -17.97
CA VAL A 97 1.11 1.61 -16.69
C VAL A 97 1.58 0.56 -15.69
N LEU A 98 2.51 0.92 -14.85
CA LEU A 98 3.03 0.13 -13.74
C LEU A 98 2.91 0.95 -12.46
N PHE A 99 2.08 0.50 -11.52
CA PHE A 99 2.08 0.97 -10.14
C PHE A 99 3.13 0.20 -9.36
N ILE A 100 4.03 0.90 -8.68
CA ILE A 100 5.11 0.26 -7.91
C ILE A 100 5.12 0.75 -6.46
N ASN A 101 5.14 -0.20 -5.52
CA ASN A 101 5.53 0.01 -4.14
C ASN A 101 6.86 -0.73 -3.93
N PRO A 102 8.03 -0.05 -4.00
CA PRO A 102 9.32 -0.71 -4.15
C PRO A 102 9.82 -1.40 -2.88
N VAL A 103 10.44 -2.57 -3.06
CA VAL A 103 11.23 -3.28 -2.05
C VAL A 103 12.70 -2.89 -2.23
N GLY A 104 13.27 -2.15 -1.27
CA GLY A 104 14.71 -1.89 -1.24
C GLY A 104 15.25 -0.90 -2.27
N GLY A 105 15.24 0.36 -1.88
CA GLY A 105 16.06 1.47 -2.38
C GLY A 105 16.43 1.46 -3.85
N THR A 106 17.74 1.64 -4.12
CA THR A 106 18.35 1.74 -5.47
C THR A 106 18.33 0.44 -6.28
N ARG A 107 17.95 -0.70 -5.70
CA ARG A 107 17.89 -1.98 -6.42
C ARG A 107 16.87 -1.97 -7.55
N MET A 108 15.86 -1.10 -7.49
CA MET A 108 14.83 -0.96 -8.52
C MET A 108 15.25 -0.15 -9.74
N ASP A 109 16.30 0.67 -9.64
CA ASP A 109 16.67 1.67 -10.66
C ASP A 109 16.85 1.05 -12.04
N THR A 110 17.51 -0.11 -12.14
CA THR A 110 17.75 -0.79 -13.42
C THR A 110 16.44 -1.23 -14.09
N VAL A 111 15.54 -1.87 -13.35
CA VAL A 111 14.28 -2.37 -13.93
C VAL A 111 13.30 -1.23 -14.22
N LEU A 112 13.37 -0.12 -13.47
CA LEU A 112 12.59 1.08 -13.75
C LEU A 112 13.10 1.78 -15.03
N ALA A 113 14.42 1.78 -15.25
CA ALA A 113 15.00 2.23 -16.52
C ALA A 113 14.56 1.36 -17.71
N GLU A 114 14.46 0.01 -17.52
CA GLU A 114 13.91 -0.92 -18.52
C GLU A 114 12.43 -0.60 -18.80
N ALA A 115 11.61 -0.36 -17.78
CA ALA A 115 10.21 0.03 -17.93
C ALA A 115 10.06 1.33 -18.73
N ARG A 116 10.87 2.35 -18.41
CA ARG A 116 10.91 3.62 -19.15
C ARG A 116 11.32 3.43 -20.61
N ALA A 117 12.33 2.61 -20.89
CA ALA A 117 12.76 2.28 -22.24
C ALA A 117 11.65 1.57 -23.04
N ALA A 118 10.83 0.76 -22.39
CA ALA A 118 9.65 0.12 -22.95
C ALA A 118 8.43 1.06 -23.07
N ARG A 119 8.56 2.34 -22.67
CA ARG A 119 7.50 3.37 -22.65
C ARG A 119 6.33 3.01 -21.71
N VAL A 120 6.61 2.26 -20.65
CA VAL A 120 5.66 2.03 -19.58
C VAL A 120 5.64 3.26 -18.66
N ILE A 121 4.45 3.79 -18.39
CA ILE A 121 4.26 4.86 -17.41
C ILE A 121 4.39 4.23 -16.02
N VAL A 122 5.35 4.70 -15.23
CA VAL A 122 5.56 4.20 -13.86
C VAL A 122 5.03 5.21 -12.86
N ILE A 123 4.19 4.75 -11.93
CA ILE A 123 3.67 5.55 -10.83
C ILE A 123 4.08 4.89 -9.51
N ALA A 124 4.83 5.60 -8.69
CA ALA A 124 5.18 5.15 -7.34
C ALA A 124 3.98 5.36 -6.40
N ILE A 125 3.67 4.37 -5.58
CA ILE A 125 2.56 4.40 -4.63
C ILE A 125 3.05 4.11 -3.21
N ASP A 126 2.49 4.81 -2.21
CA ASP A 126 2.78 4.67 -0.78
C ASP A 126 4.23 5.02 -0.40
N THR A 127 5.21 4.61 -1.17
CA THR A 127 6.62 4.91 -0.92
C THR A 127 7.35 5.34 -2.19
N ASN A 128 8.24 6.33 -2.09
CA ASN A 128 9.00 6.84 -3.22
C ASN A 128 10.05 5.83 -3.67
N VAL A 129 10.37 5.85 -4.96
CA VAL A 129 11.58 5.20 -5.50
C VAL A 129 12.84 5.99 -5.12
N ALA A 130 14.02 5.38 -5.22
CA ALA A 130 15.27 6.06 -4.92
C ALA A 130 15.62 7.11 -5.99
N GLU A 131 15.46 6.78 -7.27
CA GLU A 131 15.72 7.66 -8.41
C GLU A 131 14.40 8.10 -9.05
N GLU A 132 13.94 9.29 -8.70
CA GLU A 132 12.65 9.86 -9.13
C GLU A 132 12.54 10.05 -10.65
N GLY A 133 13.67 10.16 -11.36
CA GLY A 133 13.68 10.30 -12.83
C GLY A 133 13.10 9.12 -13.61
N TYR A 134 12.81 8.00 -12.96
CA TYR A 134 12.20 6.81 -13.59
C TYR A 134 10.69 6.72 -13.42
N VAL A 135 10.09 7.52 -12.56
CA VAL A 135 8.64 7.56 -12.36
C VAL A 135 8.02 8.79 -12.99
N ALA A 136 6.79 8.65 -13.46
CA ALA A 136 6.02 9.76 -14.01
C ALA A 136 5.36 10.57 -12.89
N ALA A 137 4.87 9.90 -11.85
CA ALA A 137 4.24 10.52 -10.70
C ALA A 137 4.44 9.65 -9.45
N THR A 138 4.25 10.26 -8.28
CA THR A 138 4.30 9.63 -6.97
C THR A 138 3.03 9.97 -6.19
N VAL A 139 2.36 8.95 -5.61
CA VAL A 139 1.18 9.14 -4.77
C VAL A 139 1.44 8.51 -3.41
N VAL A 140 1.68 9.34 -2.41
CA VAL A 140 2.14 8.94 -1.05
C VAL A 140 1.37 9.68 0.04
N SER A 141 1.56 9.30 1.29
CA SER A 141 1.16 10.10 2.44
C SER A 141 2.26 11.09 2.85
N GLU A 142 1.90 12.12 3.59
CA GLU A 142 2.84 13.06 4.26
C GLU A 142 3.60 12.33 5.40
N ASN A 143 4.52 11.43 5.04
CA ASN A 143 5.16 10.49 5.97
C ASN A 143 5.97 11.18 7.08
N GLU A 144 6.74 12.22 6.78
CA GLU A 144 7.47 12.99 7.81
C GLU A 144 6.50 13.62 8.81
N ARG A 145 5.39 14.17 8.31
CA ARG A 145 4.34 14.73 9.14
C ARG A 145 3.68 13.68 10.02
N ALA A 146 3.47 12.45 9.54
CA ALA A 146 2.93 11.35 10.34
C ALA A 146 3.79 11.08 11.57
N GLY A 147 5.11 10.96 11.39
CA GLY A 147 6.05 10.82 12.50
C GLY A 147 6.07 12.03 13.44
N ALA A 148 6.08 13.23 12.88
CA ALA A 148 6.04 14.48 13.66
C ALA A 148 4.76 14.62 14.49
N GLN A 149 3.60 14.16 14.00
CA GLN A 149 2.34 14.13 14.75
C GLN A 149 2.42 13.21 15.98
N CYS A 150 3.03 12.02 15.84
CA CYS A 150 3.28 11.11 16.96
C CYS A 150 4.19 11.76 18.01
N ALA A 151 5.29 12.38 17.59
CA ALA A 151 6.21 13.08 18.47
C ALA A 151 5.56 14.28 19.17
N ALA A 152 4.79 15.09 18.46
CA ALA A 152 4.07 16.23 19.04
C ALA A 152 3.10 15.79 20.13
N HIS A 153 2.38 14.68 19.92
CA HIS A 153 1.53 14.08 20.94
C HIS A 153 2.36 13.63 22.15
N LEU A 154 3.47 12.92 21.94
CA LEU A 154 4.38 12.48 23.02
C LEU A 154 4.84 13.67 23.87
N ILE A 155 5.37 14.73 23.24
CA ILE A 155 5.89 15.93 23.90
C ILE A 155 4.83 16.64 24.74
N THR A 156 3.55 16.58 24.33
CA THR A 156 2.46 17.22 25.07
C THR A 156 1.90 16.38 26.21
N HIS A 157 2.21 15.06 26.25
CA HIS A 157 1.63 14.12 27.23
C HIS A 157 2.66 13.48 28.17
N ALA A 158 3.96 13.75 27.96
CA ALA A 158 5.03 13.27 28.81
C ALA A 158 6.14 14.31 28.95
N ASP A 159 6.82 14.32 30.11
CA ASP A 159 7.92 15.24 30.39
C ASP A 159 9.27 14.71 29.86
N GLY A 160 9.33 13.46 29.42
CA GLY A 160 10.49 12.76 28.87
C GLY A 160 10.18 11.31 28.56
N GLY A 161 11.16 10.56 28.04
CA GLY A 161 10.97 9.14 27.74
C GLY A 161 12.24 8.44 27.23
N ARG A 162 12.28 7.12 27.43
CA ARG A 162 13.29 6.19 26.90
C ARG A 162 12.68 5.47 25.71
N ILE A 163 13.11 5.87 24.52
CA ILE A 163 12.43 5.57 23.28
C ILE A 163 13.09 4.38 22.56
N ALA A 164 12.28 3.40 22.19
CA ALA A 164 12.61 2.39 21.20
C ALA A 164 12.05 2.78 19.83
N LEU A 165 12.86 2.62 18.78
CA LEU A 165 12.45 2.83 17.39
C LEU A 165 12.46 1.51 16.63
N LEU A 166 11.30 1.12 16.11
CA LEU A 166 11.14 0.00 15.19
C LEU A 166 11.12 0.52 13.76
N LYS A 167 12.08 0.09 12.93
CA LYS A 167 12.39 0.71 11.64
C LYS A 167 12.25 -0.25 10.45
N HIS A 168 12.17 0.34 9.26
CA HIS A 168 12.40 -0.29 7.97
C HIS A 168 13.11 0.72 7.07
N SER A 169 14.41 0.80 7.21
CA SER A 169 15.22 1.87 6.59
C SER A 169 15.28 1.80 5.07
N GLU A 170 15.03 0.63 4.46
CA GLU A 170 14.99 0.46 3.02
C GLU A 170 13.69 0.99 2.38
N ALA A 171 12.60 1.12 3.14
CA ALA A 171 11.36 1.73 2.67
C ALA A 171 11.37 3.24 3.00
N ARG A 172 11.40 4.10 1.96
CA ARG A 172 11.52 5.56 2.16
C ARG A 172 10.39 6.14 3.01
N SER A 173 9.15 5.68 2.82
CA SER A 173 8.03 6.11 3.66
C SER A 173 8.26 5.83 5.13
N ALA A 174 8.75 4.62 5.46
CA ALA A 174 9.07 4.24 6.83
C ALA A 174 10.23 5.06 7.41
N ALA A 175 11.29 5.27 6.63
CA ALA A 175 12.43 6.11 7.03
C ALA A 175 11.99 7.56 7.31
N GLN A 176 11.14 8.12 6.45
CA GLN A 176 10.58 9.47 6.62
C GLN A 176 9.73 9.61 7.90
N ARG A 177 8.93 8.59 8.25
CA ARG A 177 8.14 8.57 9.50
C ARG A 177 9.03 8.64 10.72
N ILE A 178 10.07 7.80 10.76
CA ILE A 178 11.05 7.78 11.85
C ILE A 178 11.83 9.08 11.92
N GLU A 179 12.24 9.65 10.78
CA GLU A 179 12.96 10.93 10.73
C GLU A 179 12.10 12.10 11.19
N GLY A 180 10.83 12.15 10.76
CA GLY A 180 9.88 13.17 11.23
C GLY A 180 9.68 13.13 12.75
N PHE A 181 9.60 11.92 13.33
CA PHE A 181 9.54 11.74 14.78
C PHE A 181 10.83 12.21 15.46
N ARG A 182 12.03 11.79 14.97
CA ARG A 182 13.33 12.19 15.51
C ARG A 182 13.55 13.69 15.49
N THR A 183 13.26 14.30 14.35
CA THR A 183 13.40 15.75 14.17
C THR A 183 12.54 16.52 15.15
N ALA A 184 11.32 16.09 15.40
CA ALA A 184 10.41 16.74 16.33
C ALA A 184 10.87 16.61 17.79
N ILE A 185 11.41 15.46 18.23
CA ILE A 185 11.92 15.29 19.61
C ILE A 185 13.29 15.90 19.83
N ALA A 186 14.05 16.25 18.77
CA ALA A 186 15.44 16.72 18.88
C ALA A 186 15.62 17.97 19.77
N ALA A 187 14.60 18.83 19.84
CA ALA A 187 14.59 20.02 20.70
C ALA A 187 14.25 19.71 22.17
N HIS A 188 13.96 18.45 22.52
CA HIS A 188 13.49 18.02 23.83
C HIS A 188 14.42 16.95 24.42
N PRO A 189 15.55 17.31 25.08
CA PRO A 189 16.61 16.38 25.48
C PRO A 189 16.17 15.36 26.57
N SER A 190 15.00 15.54 27.18
CA SER A 190 14.41 14.56 28.09
C SER A 190 13.90 13.30 27.36
N PHE A 191 13.67 13.37 26.04
CA PHE A 191 13.33 12.23 25.20
C PHE A 191 14.58 11.65 24.55
N GLN A 192 14.93 10.42 24.93
CA GLN A 192 16.18 9.78 24.49
C GLN A 192 15.90 8.49 23.75
N VAL A 193 16.38 8.37 22.53
CA VAL A 193 16.38 7.10 21.80
C VAL A 193 17.46 6.21 22.42
N VAL A 194 17.05 5.15 23.10
CA VAL A 194 17.94 4.20 23.79
C VAL A 194 18.14 2.92 23.00
N ALA A 195 17.21 2.57 22.10
CA ALA A 195 17.29 1.40 21.26
C ALA A 195 16.64 1.64 19.89
N GLU A 196 17.18 1.02 18.86
CA GLU A 196 16.57 1.01 17.53
C GLU A 196 16.93 -0.27 16.78
N ALA A 197 15.98 -0.80 16.02
CA ALA A 197 16.17 -2.01 15.23
C ALA A 197 15.28 -2.07 13.99
N GLU A 198 15.75 -2.82 13.00
CA GLU A 198 14.99 -3.12 11.79
C GLU A 198 13.96 -4.23 12.05
N CYS A 199 12.73 -4.04 11.58
CA CYS A 199 11.66 -5.03 11.71
C CYS A 199 10.85 -5.23 10.43
N SER A 200 11.27 -4.63 9.32
CA SER A 200 10.64 -4.73 8.00
C SER A 200 9.13 -4.39 8.00
N GLY A 201 8.64 -3.71 9.03
CA GLY A 201 7.22 -3.37 9.19
C GLY A 201 6.29 -4.55 9.37
N GLN A 202 6.79 -5.72 9.79
CA GLN A 202 6.02 -6.95 9.97
C GLN A 202 5.86 -7.28 11.46
N LEU A 203 4.65 -7.66 11.87
CA LEU A 203 4.33 -7.99 13.26
C LEU A 203 5.20 -9.12 13.79
N GLU A 204 5.32 -10.20 13.03
CA GLU A 204 6.06 -11.41 13.40
C GLU A 204 7.58 -11.19 13.52
N ILE A 205 8.11 -10.14 12.87
CA ILE A 205 9.52 -9.73 13.01
C ILE A 205 9.66 -8.72 14.14
N ALA A 206 8.73 -7.79 14.28
CA ALA A 206 8.79 -6.74 15.29
C ALA A 206 8.67 -7.30 16.72
N MET A 207 7.86 -8.34 16.94
CA MET A 207 7.66 -8.94 18.26
C MET A 207 8.97 -9.47 18.88
N PRO A 208 9.73 -10.39 18.27
CA PRO A 208 11.00 -10.85 18.85
C PRO A 208 12.04 -9.73 18.93
N VAL A 209 12.12 -8.83 17.95
CA VAL A 209 13.01 -7.67 17.96
C VAL A 209 12.73 -6.78 19.18
N MET A 210 11.47 -6.47 19.46
CA MET A 210 11.07 -5.68 20.63
C MET A 210 11.37 -6.41 21.95
N ALA A 211 11.19 -7.73 22.00
CA ALA A 211 11.53 -8.52 23.18
C ALA A 211 13.04 -8.45 23.49
N ASP A 212 13.90 -8.52 22.49
CA ASP A 212 15.36 -8.36 22.65
C ASP A 212 15.72 -6.94 23.12
N MET A 213 15.04 -5.91 22.57
CA MET A 213 15.22 -4.52 22.99
C MET A 213 14.83 -4.33 24.47
N LEU A 214 13.71 -4.89 24.91
CA LEU A 214 13.27 -4.83 26.32
C LEU A 214 14.20 -5.56 27.27
N ALA A 215 14.80 -6.67 26.83
CA ALA A 215 15.79 -7.39 27.63
C ALA A 215 17.10 -6.58 27.82
N ALA A 216 17.52 -5.83 26.81
CA ALA A 216 18.71 -4.98 26.87
C ALA A 216 18.43 -3.62 27.52
N HIS A 217 17.22 -3.09 27.39
CA HIS A 217 16.78 -1.77 27.82
C HIS A 217 15.43 -1.86 28.54
N PRO A 218 15.41 -2.40 29.77
CA PRO A 218 14.16 -2.54 30.54
C PRO A 218 13.53 -1.20 30.95
N GLU A 219 14.27 -0.10 30.79
CA GLU A 219 13.82 1.27 31.03
C GLU A 219 12.95 1.84 29.89
N ILE A 220 12.78 1.16 28.75
CA ILE A 220 11.95 1.63 27.65
C ILE A 220 10.51 1.87 28.12
N ASP A 221 10.03 3.10 27.92
CA ASP A 221 8.69 3.56 28.25
C ASP A 221 7.97 4.22 27.05
N VAL A 222 8.66 4.36 25.90
CA VAL A 222 8.08 4.84 24.64
C VAL A 222 8.52 3.94 23.49
N VAL A 223 7.58 3.61 22.59
CA VAL A 223 7.86 2.92 21.34
C VAL A 223 7.31 3.75 20.19
N MET A 224 8.15 4.09 19.22
CA MET A 224 7.73 4.58 17.91
C MET A 224 7.99 3.50 16.88
N ALA A 225 6.90 2.96 16.32
CA ALA A 225 6.95 2.00 15.23
C ALA A 225 6.65 2.69 13.88
N LEU A 226 7.39 2.26 12.85
CA LEU A 226 7.25 2.80 11.50
C LEU A 226 5.83 2.64 10.93
N ASN A 227 5.09 1.62 11.41
CA ASN A 227 3.71 1.32 11.03
C ASN A 227 2.98 0.56 12.15
N ASP A 228 1.68 0.37 11.97
CA ASP A 228 0.83 -0.32 12.94
C ASP A 228 1.15 -1.82 13.10
N PRO A 229 1.42 -2.62 12.04
CA PRO A 229 1.83 -4.01 12.24
C PRO A 229 3.08 -4.15 13.12
N ALA A 230 4.07 -3.26 12.99
CA ALA A 230 5.23 -3.25 13.88
C ALA A 230 4.85 -2.82 15.30
N ALA A 231 3.93 -1.86 15.48
CA ALA A 231 3.42 -1.46 16.78
C ALA A 231 2.65 -2.60 17.47
N LEU A 232 1.84 -3.38 16.72
CA LEU A 232 1.17 -4.57 17.23
C LEU A 232 2.17 -5.62 17.73
N GLY A 233 3.25 -5.84 16.97
CA GLY A 233 4.34 -6.72 17.39
C GLY A 233 5.02 -6.25 18.68
N ALA A 234 5.26 -4.93 18.80
CA ALA A 234 5.82 -4.33 20.01
C ALA A 234 4.88 -4.53 21.20
N ILE A 235 3.57 -4.30 21.05
CA ILE A 235 2.57 -4.50 22.11
C ILE A 235 2.54 -5.95 22.56
N ALA A 236 2.61 -6.91 21.64
CA ALA A 236 2.67 -8.34 21.99
C ALA A 236 3.92 -8.70 22.83
N ALA A 237 5.08 -8.09 22.50
CA ALA A 237 6.29 -8.25 23.28
C ALA A 237 6.18 -7.60 24.68
N LEU A 238 5.60 -6.41 24.79
CA LEU A 238 5.33 -5.73 26.06
C LEU A 238 4.42 -6.56 26.97
N GLN A 239 3.33 -7.10 26.43
CA GLN A 239 2.42 -7.99 27.15
C GLN A 239 3.13 -9.25 27.65
N SER A 240 3.96 -9.87 26.79
CA SER A 240 4.75 -11.05 27.14
C SER A 240 5.78 -10.76 28.22
N ALA A 241 6.30 -9.52 28.30
CA ALA A 241 7.18 -9.05 29.36
C ALA A 241 6.45 -8.64 30.66
N GLY A 242 5.13 -8.81 30.72
CA GLY A 242 4.31 -8.48 31.90
C GLY A 242 4.04 -6.98 32.08
N ARG A 243 4.24 -6.16 31.03
CA ARG A 243 3.92 -4.73 31.07
C ARG A 243 2.39 -4.54 31.06
N THR A 244 1.95 -3.39 31.52
CA THR A 244 0.55 -2.94 31.50
C THR A 244 0.36 -1.80 30.50
N PRO A 245 -0.87 -1.47 30.11
CA PRO A 245 -1.15 -0.35 29.19
C PRO A 245 -0.57 0.99 29.61
N THR A 246 -0.32 1.19 30.91
CA THR A 246 0.20 2.45 31.45
C THR A 246 1.73 2.52 31.52
N ASP A 247 2.43 1.42 31.26
CA ASP A 247 3.90 1.35 31.43
C ASP A 247 4.66 1.86 30.21
N THR A 248 4.03 1.87 29.03
CA THR A 248 4.71 2.21 27.78
C THR A 248 3.75 2.91 26.79
N MET A 249 4.15 4.07 26.31
CA MET A 249 3.43 4.77 25.23
C MET A 249 3.84 4.18 23.88
N VAL A 250 2.87 3.67 23.11
CA VAL A 250 3.13 3.05 21.81
C VAL A 250 2.50 3.86 20.68
N TYR A 251 3.31 4.22 19.71
CA TYR A 251 2.94 4.98 18.51
C TYR A 251 3.15 4.15 17.25
N GLY A 252 2.23 4.29 16.29
CA GLY A 252 2.28 3.69 14.97
C GLY A 252 1.85 4.65 13.88
N VAL A 253 1.78 4.13 12.67
CA VAL A 253 1.23 4.79 11.48
C VAL A 253 0.46 3.73 10.71
N ASP A 254 -0.63 4.07 10.12
CA ASP A 254 -1.53 3.46 9.17
C ASP A 254 -3.00 3.66 9.60
N GLY A 255 -3.33 3.44 10.90
CA GLY A 255 -4.71 3.49 11.40
C GLY A 255 -5.49 2.21 11.10
N VAL A 256 -4.83 1.03 11.18
CA VAL A 256 -5.49 -0.26 10.96
C VAL A 256 -6.62 -0.48 11.97
N PRO A 257 -7.67 -1.26 11.64
CA PRO A 257 -8.78 -1.53 12.55
C PRO A 257 -8.33 -2.03 13.93
N GLU A 258 -7.35 -2.94 13.98
CA GLU A 258 -6.79 -3.51 15.21
C GLU A 258 -6.14 -2.45 16.11
N SER A 259 -5.48 -1.45 15.51
CA SER A 259 -4.89 -0.33 16.25
C SER A 259 -5.93 0.53 16.95
N ARG A 260 -7.12 0.70 16.33
CA ARG A 260 -8.24 1.41 16.96
C ARG A 260 -8.71 0.70 18.22
N ASP A 261 -8.81 -0.63 18.19
CA ASP A 261 -9.20 -1.43 19.37
C ASP A 261 -8.13 -1.37 20.46
N LEU A 262 -6.86 -1.37 20.09
CA LEU A 262 -5.75 -1.24 21.04
C LEU A 262 -5.66 0.18 21.63
N ILE A 263 -6.03 1.21 20.89
CA ILE A 263 -6.16 2.59 21.41
C ILE A 263 -7.29 2.65 22.44
N ARG A 264 -8.47 2.07 22.15
CA ARG A 264 -9.59 1.97 23.13
C ARG A 264 -9.21 1.21 24.38
N ALA A 265 -8.42 0.14 24.23
CA ALA A 265 -7.92 -0.66 25.33
C ALA A 265 -6.72 -0.06 26.09
N GLY A 266 -6.17 1.08 25.61
CA GLY A 266 -5.03 1.79 26.20
C GLY A 266 -3.67 1.16 25.93
N TRP A 267 -3.56 0.10 25.13
CA TRP A 267 -2.30 -0.54 24.74
C TRP A 267 -1.53 0.24 23.68
N MET A 268 -2.24 0.94 22.82
CA MET A 268 -1.67 1.85 21.84
C MET A 268 -2.05 3.28 22.20
N THR A 269 -1.07 4.18 22.19
CA THR A 269 -1.28 5.59 22.55
C THR A 269 -1.92 6.34 21.40
N ALA A 270 -1.37 6.18 20.21
CA ALA A 270 -1.86 6.83 18.99
C ALA A 270 -1.31 6.17 17.72
N THR A 271 -2.01 6.39 16.61
CA THR A 271 -1.53 6.09 15.25
C THR A 271 -1.81 7.26 14.31
N ALA A 272 -0.87 7.55 13.40
CA ALA A 272 -1.09 8.51 12.33
C ALA A 272 -1.78 7.79 11.17
N VAL A 273 -3.08 8.09 10.97
CA VAL A 273 -3.93 7.41 9.97
C VAL A 273 -3.55 7.83 8.56
N GLN A 274 -3.37 6.88 7.68
CA GLN A 274 -3.26 7.03 6.24
C GLN A 274 -4.61 6.76 5.54
N SER A 275 -4.72 7.13 4.26
CA SER A 275 -5.92 6.92 3.44
C SER A 275 -5.61 6.01 2.24
N PRO A 276 -5.48 4.67 2.41
CA PRO A 276 -5.12 3.75 1.34
C PRO A 276 -6.12 3.76 0.18
N ARG A 277 -7.42 3.93 0.45
CA ARG A 277 -8.45 4.10 -0.60
C ARG A 277 -8.17 5.31 -1.48
N ARG A 278 -7.81 6.43 -0.88
CA ARG A 278 -7.47 7.64 -1.64
C ARG A 278 -6.17 7.47 -2.41
N ILE A 279 -5.14 6.83 -1.82
CA ILE A 279 -3.88 6.53 -2.51
C ILE A 279 -4.17 5.72 -3.78
N GLY A 280 -4.89 4.61 -3.68
CA GLY A 280 -5.21 3.74 -4.81
C GLY A 280 -6.00 4.45 -5.90
N ARG A 281 -7.08 5.14 -5.50
CA ARG A 281 -7.95 5.87 -6.43
C ARG A 281 -7.18 6.98 -7.16
N MET A 282 -6.47 7.84 -6.44
CA MET A 282 -5.75 8.96 -7.03
C MET A 282 -4.58 8.49 -7.91
N ALA A 283 -3.90 7.40 -7.55
CA ALA A 283 -2.86 6.82 -8.40
C ALA A 283 -3.44 6.33 -9.75
N ALA A 284 -4.60 5.66 -9.72
CA ALA A 284 -5.24 5.19 -10.94
C ALA A 284 -5.80 6.35 -11.79
N GLU A 285 -6.42 7.35 -11.16
CA GLU A 285 -6.91 8.56 -11.83
C GLU A 285 -5.74 9.33 -12.48
N GLU A 286 -4.61 9.48 -11.78
CA GLU A 286 -3.41 10.11 -12.31
C GLU A 286 -2.84 9.35 -13.51
N ALA A 287 -2.86 8.01 -13.47
CA ALA A 287 -2.46 7.19 -14.62
C ALA A 287 -3.29 7.52 -15.87
N TYR A 288 -4.60 7.69 -15.75
CA TYR A 288 -5.47 8.04 -16.87
C TYR A 288 -5.27 9.47 -17.34
N ARG A 289 -5.00 10.42 -16.44
CA ARG A 289 -4.63 11.80 -16.81
C ARG A 289 -3.37 11.82 -17.67
N ILE A 290 -2.32 11.09 -17.23
CA ILE A 290 -1.07 10.98 -17.98
C ILE A 290 -1.29 10.29 -19.33
N LEU A 291 -2.11 9.24 -19.39
CA LEU A 291 -2.47 8.57 -20.64
C LEU A 291 -3.23 9.49 -21.62
N ALA A 292 -4.01 10.43 -21.09
CA ALA A 292 -4.70 11.47 -21.89
C ALA A 292 -3.75 12.60 -22.35
N GLY A 293 -2.48 12.59 -21.93
CA GLY A 293 -1.48 13.59 -22.29
C GLY A 293 -1.45 14.81 -21.39
N GLU A 294 -2.05 14.73 -20.20
CA GLU A 294 -1.95 15.77 -19.18
C GLU A 294 -0.59 15.72 -18.48
N ALA A 295 -0.20 16.83 -17.84
CA ALA A 295 1.01 16.87 -17.04
C ALA A 295 0.87 15.99 -15.81
N ALA A 296 1.90 15.21 -15.50
CA ALA A 296 1.96 14.39 -14.32
C ALA A 296 2.14 15.23 -13.05
N GLU A 297 1.49 14.83 -11.97
CA GLU A 297 1.53 15.51 -10.67
C GLU A 297 1.87 14.52 -9.54
N ASP A 298 2.82 14.93 -8.68
CA ASP A 298 3.07 14.22 -7.42
C ASP A 298 2.02 14.59 -6.39
N ILE A 299 1.49 13.60 -5.68
CA ILE A 299 0.40 13.75 -4.74
C ILE A 299 0.84 13.27 -3.36
N ALA A 300 0.83 14.17 -2.38
CA ALA A 300 1.05 13.86 -0.98
C ALA A 300 -0.25 14.03 -0.19
N LEU A 301 -0.77 12.93 0.36
CA LEU A 301 -2.02 12.93 1.13
C LEU A 301 -1.76 13.25 2.61
N PRO A 302 -2.55 14.14 3.22
CA PRO A 302 -2.39 14.46 4.63
C PRO A 302 -2.70 13.25 5.51
N THR A 303 -1.97 13.16 6.63
CA THR A 303 -2.23 12.21 7.71
C THR A 303 -2.91 12.91 8.89
N ARG A 304 -3.63 12.16 9.71
CA ARG A 304 -4.22 12.67 10.94
C ARG A 304 -3.93 11.73 12.11
N LEU A 305 -3.64 12.28 13.28
CA LEU A 305 -3.39 11.47 14.47
C LEU A 305 -4.71 10.96 15.06
N LEU A 306 -4.79 9.66 15.29
CA LEU A 306 -5.87 8.98 16.00
C LEU A 306 -5.39 8.66 17.42
N THR A 307 -6.18 9.06 18.40
CA THR A 307 -5.92 8.89 19.83
C THR A 307 -7.21 8.42 20.53
N VAL A 308 -7.13 8.09 21.82
CA VAL A 308 -8.31 7.77 22.60
C VAL A 308 -9.36 8.90 22.63
N GLY A 309 -8.92 10.16 22.44
CA GLY A 309 -9.82 11.30 22.44
C GLY A 309 -10.68 11.45 21.19
N ASN A 310 -10.32 10.79 20.08
CA ASN A 310 -11.01 10.91 18.80
C ASN A 310 -11.23 9.58 18.05
N VAL A 311 -10.89 8.44 18.65
CA VAL A 311 -11.00 7.12 18.01
C VAL A 311 -12.45 6.74 17.67
N ASP A 312 -13.42 7.27 18.40
CA ASP A 312 -14.85 6.99 18.21
C ASP A 312 -15.56 8.01 17.31
N GLU A 313 -14.91 9.15 17.00
CA GLU A 313 -15.52 10.22 16.19
C GLU A 313 -15.68 9.86 14.71
N ASN A 314 -14.97 8.82 14.22
CA ASN A 314 -14.94 8.42 12.83
C ASN A 314 -15.15 6.91 12.68
N ASP A 315 -16.26 6.42 13.21
CA ASP A 315 -16.62 4.99 13.19
C ASP A 315 -17.21 4.53 11.84
N GLY A 316 -16.72 5.09 10.73
CA GLY A 316 -17.02 4.63 9.37
C GLY A 316 -16.48 3.24 9.05
N GLY A 317 -15.95 2.53 10.06
CA GLY A 317 -15.66 1.08 10.01
C GLY A 317 -14.54 0.66 9.07
N GLY A 318 -13.68 1.58 8.60
CA GLY A 318 -12.61 1.23 7.69
C GLY A 318 -11.58 2.34 7.52
N TRP A 319 -10.54 2.06 6.77
CA TRP A 319 -9.66 3.07 6.21
C TRP A 319 -10.42 3.92 5.18
N ASP A 320 -10.38 5.24 5.34
CA ASP A 320 -10.92 6.20 4.38
C ASP A 320 -10.07 6.30 3.11
#